data_aa2a0df88ecea97e72a6b7f41b17c25c
#
_entry.id   aa2a0df88ecea97e72a6b7f41b17c25c
#
_cell.length_a   1.000
_cell.length_b   1.000
_cell.length_c   1.000
_cell.angle_alpha   90.00
_cell.angle_beta   90.00
_cell.angle_gamma   90.00
#
_symmetry.space_group_name_H-M   'P 1'
#
loop_
_entity.id
_entity.type
_entity.pdbx_description
1 polymer ?
#
loop_
_entity_poly.entity_id
_entity_poly.type
_entity_poly.pdbx_seq_one_letter_code
_entity_poly.pdbx_strand_id
1 'polypeptide(L)'
;MSQPLRIALADDEPLNLKRLSRLLEECGCSVVATFGNGLEVEEWIATGPEVDALFLDIRMPGLDGLNLRASLSPKLPVVFVTAHPEHAVDAFNLDAVDYLLKPVTTERLVKSLAKVRRTLGAEEAPTEGKKGKDDRYPVQVDGGLLFLPLTKTTHFLAEDQAVWAFAGERFRTKWRTLGEVEAFFPDSGLLRIHRHLLIRPQAVLGIRSTGGGARVMVRMNGGIELEASRGATPSLKRRLGLVME
;
A
#
# COMPACT_ATOMS: atom_id res chain seq x y z
N MET A 1 -4.73 30.58 -3.18
CA MET A 1 -3.56 29.95 -2.54
C MET A 1 -4.09 29.01 -1.47
N SER A 2 -3.88 27.71 -1.58
CA SER A 2 -4.29 26.76 -0.53
C SER A 2 -3.48 27.04 0.74
N GLN A 3 -4.12 26.98 1.91
CA GLN A 3 -3.42 27.12 3.18
C GLN A 3 -2.35 26.04 3.36
N PRO A 4 -1.21 26.36 3.99
CA PRO A 4 -0.20 25.37 4.30
C PRO A 4 -0.78 24.27 5.20
N LEU A 5 -0.42 22.99 4.93
CA LEU A 5 -0.81 21.90 5.80
C LEU A 5 -0.16 22.07 7.19
N ARG A 6 -0.95 21.96 8.24
CA ARG A 6 -0.51 22.01 9.63
C ARG A 6 -0.18 20.59 10.07
N ILE A 7 1.09 20.35 10.36
CA ILE A 7 1.62 19.01 10.65
C ILE A 7 2.22 18.98 12.05
N ALA A 8 1.89 17.96 12.81
CA ALA A 8 2.60 17.66 14.05
C ALA A 8 3.49 16.42 13.88
N LEU A 9 4.62 16.41 14.57
CA LEU A 9 5.65 15.38 14.46
C LEU A 9 5.88 14.71 15.80
N ALA A 10 6.14 13.40 15.79
CA ALA A 10 6.64 12.71 16.98
C ALA A 10 7.78 11.75 16.59
N ASP A 11 8.90 11.86 17.31
CA ASP A 11 10.12 11.07 17.16
C ASP A 11 10.97 11.25 18.42
N ASP A 12 11.45 10.17 19.01
CA ASP A 12 12.27 10.23 20.23
C ASP A 12 13.69 10.74 19.97
N GLU A 13 14.10 10.84 18.70
CA GLU A 13 15.39 11.43 18.31
C GLU A 13 15.22 12.91 17.89
N PRO A 14 15.73 13.90 18.67
CA PRO A 14 15.59 15.32 18.35
C PRO A 14 16.19 15.73 17.00
N LEU A 15 17.21 15.02 16.53
CA LEU A 15 17.83 15.27 15.23
C LEU A 15 16.90 14.90 14.07
N ASN A 16 16.14 13.83 14.22
CA ASN A 16 15.14 13.41 13.22
C ASN A 16 14.00 14.42 13.16
N LEU A 17 13.48 14.87 14.32
CA LEU A 17 12.46 15.93 14.39
C LEU A 17 12.92 17.18 13.64
N LYS A 18 14.14 17.64 13.94
CA LYS A 18 14.70 18.86 13.32
C LYS A 18 14.87 18.72 11.81
N ARG A 19 15.36 17.56 11.36
CA ARG A 19 15.52 17.27 9.94
C ARG A 19 14.18 17.20 9.21
N LEU A 20 13.21 16.49 9.76
CA LEU A 20 11.90 16.30 9.13
C LEU A 20 11.10 17.61 9.13
N SER A 21 11.15 18.41 10.24
CA SER A 21 10.53 19.74 10.28
C SER A 21 11.03 20.61 9.13
N ARG A 22 12.35 20.70 8.97
CA ARG A 22 12.95 21.48 7.87
C ARG A 22 12.47 21.01 6.49
N LEU A 23 12.46 19.70 6.24
CA LEU A 23 11.99 19.15 4.96
C LEU A 23 10.52 19.46 4.70
N LEU A 24 9.66 19.41 5.72
CA LEU A 24 8.25 19.75 5.63
C LEU A 24 8.04 21.24 5.33
N GLU A 25 8.78 22.11 6.00
CA GLU A 25 8.76 23.57 5.77
C GLU A 25 9.23 23.90 4.33
N GLU A 26 10.30 23.26 3.85
CA GLU A 26 10.76 23.37 2.46
C GLU A 26 9.70 22.90 1.44
N CYS A 27 8.81 21.98 1.84
CA CYS A 27 7.67 21.53 1.03
C CYS A 27 6.40 22.41 1.21
N GLY A 28 6.49 23.54 1.91
CA GLY A 28 5.38 24.48 2.10
C GLY A 28 4.35 24.06 3.13
N CYS A 29 4.73 23.23 4.10
CA CYS A 29 3.92 22.86 5.26
C CYS A 29 4.25 23.71 6.47
N SER A 30 3.36 23.77 7.46
CA SER A 30 3.57 24.39 8.77
C SER A 30 3.69 23.31 9.83
N VAL A 31 4.84 23.21 10.51
CA VAL A 31 5.00 22.33 11.66
C VAL A 31 4.47 23.03 12.89
N VAL A 32 3.34 22.55 13.41
CA VAL A 32 2.60 23.21 14.51
C VAL A 32 3.00 22.68 15.89
N ALA A 33 3.52 21.47 15.98
CA ALA A 33 4.01 20.87 17.23
C ALA A 33 5.03 19.76 16.95
N THR A 34 5.92 19.51 17.91
CA THR A 34 6.88 18.39 17.89
C THR A 34 6.93 17.74 19.27
N PHE A 35 7.02 16.40 19.31
CA PHE A 35 6.94 15.59 20.52
C PHE A 35 8.04 14.54 20.56
N GLY A 36 8.51 14.19 21.75
CA GLY A 36 9.51 13.15 21.96
C GLY A 36 8.94 11.76 22.22
N ASN A 37 7.62 11.62 22.40
CA ASN A 37 6.95 10.35 22.64
C ASN A 37 5.46 10.40 22.31
N GLY A 38 4.83 9.21 22.27
CA GLY A 38 3.42 9.11 21.91
C GLY A 38 2.43 9.61 22.96
N LEU A 39 2.80 9.59 24.26
CA LEU A 39 1.93 10.08 25.34
C LEU A 39 1.72 11.59 25.24
N GLU A 40 2.78 12.35 24.96
CA GLU A 40 2.69 13.79 24.72
C GLU A 40 1.77 14.13 23.53
N VAL A 41 1.81 13.32 22.45
CA VAL A 41 0.91 13.50 21.31
C VAL A 41 -0.53 13.23 21.71
N GLU A 42 -0.80 12.15 22.45
CA GLU A 42 -2.15 11.78 22.88
C GLU A 42 -2.76 12.87 23.77
N GLU A 43 -2.00 13.36 24.76
CA GLU A 43 -2.42 14.45 25.62
C GLU A 43 -2.70 15.75 24.82
N TRP A 44 -1.81 16.07 23.87
CA TRP A 44 -1.98 17.25 23.04
C TRP A 44 -3.19 17.16 22.12
N ILE A 45 -3.43 16.02 21.49
CA ILE A 45 -4.60 15.80 20.62
C ILE A 45 -5.90 15.92 21.43
N ALA A 46 -5.92 15.49 22.69
CA ALA A 46 -7.07 15.60 23.56
C ALA A 46 -7.48 17.08 23.84
N THR A 47 -6.55 18.03 23.67
CA THR A 47 -6.87 19.47 23.78
C THR A 47 -7.63 20.05 22.59
N GLY A 48 -7.82 19.26 21.50
CA GLY A 48 -8.52 19.67 20.29
C GLY A 48 -7.73 20.64 19.40
N PRO A 49 -6.41 20.40 19.14
CA PRO A 49 -5.62 21.30 18.33
C PRO A 49 -6.06 21.30 16.86
N GLU A 50 -5.80 22.40 16.19
CA GLU A 50 -5.98 22.46 14.72
C GLU A 50 -4.76 21.85 14.02
N VAL A 51 -4.86 20.58 13.64
CA VAL A 51 -3.82 19.81 12.95
C VAL A 51 -4.44 19.05 11.77
N ASP A 52 -3.73 19.01 10.64
CA ASP A 52 -4.21 18.37 9.43
C ASP A 52 -3.63 16.97 9.25
N ALA A 53 -2.44 16.68 9.78
CA ALA A 53 -1.84 15.35 9.76
C ALA A 53 -0.77 15.17 10.86
N LEU A 54 -0.53 13.92 11.24
CA LEU A 54 0.55 13.51 12.13
C LEU A 54 1.60 12.73 11.34
N PHE A 55 2.88 13.02 11.62
CA PHE A 55 4.03 12.23 11.17
C PHE A 55 4.67 11.60 12.41
N LEU A 56 4.59 10.28 12.54
CA LEU A 56 4.93 9.56 13.77
C LEU A 56 6.05 8.57 13.53
N ASP A 57 7.09 8.57 14.38
CA ASP A 57 7.91 7.38 14.49
C ASP A 57 7.10 6.23 15.12
N ILE A 58 7.42 5.03 14.77
CA ILE A 58 6.81 3.83 15.35
C ILE A 58 7.42 3.56 16.73
N ARG A 59 8.75 3.56 16.81
CA ARG A 59 9.44 3.25 18.05
C ARG A 59 9.72 4.52 18.86
N MET A 60 8.88 4.72 19.86
CA MET A 60 9.04 5.80 20.83
C MET A 60 8.87 5.25 22.24
N PRO A 61 9.51 5.85 23.26
CA PRO A 61 9.35 5.44 24.63
C PRO A 61 7.90 5.70 25.13
N GLY A 62 7.45 4.85 26.04
CA GLY A 62 6.11 4.93 26.62
C GLY A 62 5.03 4.40 25.68
N LEU A 63 4.39 5.25 24.89
CA LEU A 63 3.39 4.88 23.89
C LEU A 63 4.03 4.90 22.51
N ASP A 64 4.14 3.75 21.86
CA ASP A 64 4.65 3.64 20.49
C ASP A 64 3.65 4.18 19.45
N GLY A 65 4.15 4.49 18.25
CA GLY A 65 3.35 5.10 17.20
C GLY A 65 2.18 4.24 16.69
N LEU A 66 2.29 2.92 16.75
CA LEU A 66 1.21 2.01 16.31
C LEU A 66 0.05 2.01 17.32
N ASN A 67 0.38 1.89 18.61
CA ASN A 67 -0.62 1.95 19.68
C ASN A 67 -1.25 3.35 19.77
N LEU A 68 -0.47 4.40 19.60
CA LEU A 68 -0.99 5.76 19.49
C LEU A 68 -1.99 5.88 18.32
N ARG A 69 -1.64 5.38 17.13
CA ARG A 69 -2.54 5.43 15.98
C ARG A 69 -3.86 4.72 16.23
N ALA A 70 -3.85 3.61 16.97
CA ALA A 70 -5.06 2.85 17.32
C ALA A 70 -6.00 3.64 18.27
N SER A 71 -5.47 4.55 19.09
CA SER A 71 -6.27 5.42 19.99
C SER A 71 -6.80 6.68 19.30
N LEU A 72 -6.22 7.08 18.17
CA LEU A 72 -6.59 8.31 17.47
C LEU A 72 -7.82 8.15 16.58
N SER A 73 -8.50 9.27 16.30
CA SER A 73 -9.59 9.31 15.32
C SER A 73 -9.13 8.78 13.95
N PRO A 74 -9.88 7.87 13.32
CA PRO A 74 -9.58 7.39 11.97
C PRO A 74 -9.61 8.50 10.91
N LYS A 75 -10.24 9.64 11.20
CA LYS A 75 -10.30 10.79 10.30
C LYS A 75 -9.02 11.62 10.28
N LEU A 76 -8.17 11.50 11.30
CA LEU A 76 -6.90 12.22 11.36
C LEU A 76 -5.84 11.46 10.54
N PRO A 77 -5.33 12.03 9.45
CA PRO A 77 -4.31 11.42 8.63
C PRO A 77 -3.02 11.18 9.41
N VAL A 78 -2.50 9.96 9.37
CA VAL A 78 -1.23 9.58 9.98
C VAL A 78 -0.28 9.05 8.93
N VAL A 79 0.95 9.53 8.94
CA VAL A 79 2.08 9.05 8.15
C VAL A 79 3.13 8.52 9.13
N PHE A 80 3.53 7.27 9.00
CA PHE A 80 4.62 6.73 9.80
C PHE A 80 5.97 7.07 9.17
N VAL A 81 6.95 7.44 10.00
CA VAL A 81 8.32 7.79 9.58
C VAL A 81 9.29 7.06 10.48
N THR A 82 9.85 5.94 10.04
CA THR A 82 10.63 5.07 10.91
C THR A 82 11.84 4.44 10.21
N ALA A 83 12.81 3.97 10.99
CA ALA A 83 13.94 3.18 10.50
C ALA A 83 13.61 1.66 10.38
N HIS A 84 12.39 1.24 10.77
CA HIS A 84 12.01 -0.16 10.98
C HIS A 84 11.05 -0.67 9.88
N PRO A 85 11.57 -1.25 8.79
CA PRO A 85 10.74 -1.72 7.67
C PRO A 85 9.76 -2.85 8.05
N GLU A 86 10.06 -3.61 9.12
CA GLU A 86 9.24 -4.71 9.59
C GLU A 86 7.84 -4.30 10.05
N HIS A 87 7.64 -3.05 10.52
CA HIS A 87 6.36 -2.53 10.98
C HIS A 87 5.46 -1.95 9.88
N ALA A 88 5.89 -1.98 8.63
CA ALA A 88 5.08 -1.43 7.53
C ALA A 88 3.73 -2.15 7.37
N VAL A 89 3.67 -3.44 7.73
CA VAL A 89 2.43 -4.24 7.70
C VAL A 89 1.46 -3.80 8.80
N ASP A 90 1.98 -3.53 9.99
CA ASP A 90 1.17 -3.11 11.13
C ASP A 90 0.62 -1.70 10.90
N ALA A 91 1.45 -0.80 10.39
CA ALA A 91 1.06 0.55 9.98
C ALA A 91 -0.07 0.55 8.94
N PHE A 92 -0.02 -0.38 7.98
CA PHE A 92 -1.05 -0.53 6.97
C PHE A 92 -2.39 -1.02 7.56
N ASN A 93 -2.35 -1.96 8.51
CA ASN A 93 -3.56 -2.46 9.19
C ASN A 93 -4.27 -1.39 10.04
N LEU A 94 -3.58 -0.29 10.35
CA LEU A 94 -4.09 0.85 11.13
C LEU A 94 -4.54 2.03 10.25
N ASP A 95 -4.80 1.82 8.95
CA ASP A 95 -5.26 2.84 8.00
C ASP A 95 -4.34 4.09 7.96
N ALA A 96 -3.03 3.91 8.07
CA ALA A 96 -2.08 5.00 7.86
C ALA A 96 -2.11 5.48 6.40
N VAL A 97 -2.02 6.79 6.19
CA VAL A 97 -2.03 7.41 4.85
C VAL A 97 -0.78 7.03 4.07
N ASP A 98 0.37 6.96 4.74
CA ASP A 98 1.63 6.54 4.13
C ASP A 98 2.63 6.04 5.17
N TYR A 99 3.74 5.49 4.66
CA TYR A 99 4.84 4.95 5.43
C TYR A 99 6.17 5.37 4.80
N LEU A 100 7.00 6.07 5.55
CA LEU A 100 8.29 6.61 5.11
C LEU A 100 9.42 5.93 5.87
N LEU A 101 10.37 5.35 5.13
CA LEU A 101 11.60 4.85 5.73
C LEU A 101 12.62 5.98 5.89
N LYS A 102 13.25 6.04 7.06
CA LYS A 102 14.42 6.91 7.30
C LYS A 102 15.65 6.36 6.56
N PRO A 103 16.45 7.20 5.92
CA PRO A 103 16.35 8.65 5.81
C PRO A 103 15.29 9.11 4.81
N VAL A 104 14.43 10.03 5.20
CA VAL A 104 13.38 10.57 4.33
C VAL A 104 13.99 11.48 3.26
N THR A 105 13.65 11.25 1.99
CA THR A 105 14.01 12.12 0.88
C THR A 105 12.88 13.09 0.55
N THR A 106 13.21 14.27 0.03
CA THR A 106 12.22 15.28 -0.38
C THR A 106 11.23 14.71 -1.40
N GLU A 107 11.70 13.93 -2.38
CA GLU A 107 10.83 13.31 -3.39
C GLU A 107 9.77 12.39 -2.75
N ARG A 108 10.18 11.57 -1.78
CA ARG A 108 9.28 10.63 -1.09
C ARG A 108 8.30 11.38 -0.17
N LEU A 109 8.77 12.46 0.47
CA LEU A 109 7.94 13.33 1.31
C LEU A 109 6.85 14.04 0.50
N VAL A 110 7.19 14.61 -0.66
CA VAL A 110 6.21 15.26 -1.56
C VAL A 110 5.11 14.29 -2.00
N LYS A 111 5.46 13.05 -2.33
CA LYS A 111 4.48 12.00 -2.66
C LYS A 111 3.56 11.66 -1.48
N SER A 112 4.10 11.66 -0.27
CA SER A 112 3.34 11.42 0.96
C SER A 112 2.38 12.58 1.26
N LEU A 113 2.85 13.82 1.14
CA LEU A 113 2.03 15.02 1.32
C LEU A 113 0.87 15.09 0.31
N ALA A 114 1.09 14.68 -0.93
CA ALA A 114 0.01 14.58 -1.92
C ALA A 114 -1.08 13.59 -1.51
N LYS A 115 -0.73 12.48 -0.83
CA LYS A 115 -1.70 11.53 -0.28
C LYS A 115 -2.48 12.15 0.90
N VAL A 116 -1.79 12.84 1.81
CA VAL A 116 -2.41 13.56 2.93
C VAL A 116 -3.45 14.57 2.40
N ARG A 117 -3.08 15.41 1.41
CA ARG A 117 -3.99 16.37 0.79
C ARG A 117 -5.23 15.70 0.20
N ARG A 118 -5.07 14.58 -0.49
CA ARG A 118 -6.20 13.79 -1.02
C ARG A 118 -7.12 13.27 0.08
N THR A 119 -6.58 12.79 1.17
CA THR A 119 -7.37 12.30 2.31
C THR A 119 -8.19 13.41 2.94
N LEU A 120 -7.66 14.64 2.97
CA LEU A 120 -8.34 15.83 3.50
C LEU A 120 -9.37 16.44 2.54
N GLY A 121 -9.48 15.94 1.29
CA GLY A 121 -10.36 16.52 0.28
C GLY A 121 -9.92 17.87 -0.27
N ALA A 122 -8.66 18.25 -0.05
CA ALA A 122 -8.13 19.58 -0.40
C ALA A 122 -7.65 19.71 -1.86
N GLU A 123 -7.73 18.68 -2.67
CA GLU A 123 -7.47 18.73 -4.12
C GLU A 123 -8.67 18.20 -4.88
N GLU A 124 -9.22 19.03 -5.77
CA GLU A 124 -10.11 18.57 -6.83
C GLU A 124 -9.32 17.57 -7.68
N ALA A 125 -9.78 16.34 -7.70
CA ALA A 125 -9.24 15.30 -8.52
C ALA A 125 -9.42 15.65 -10.00
N PRO A 126 -8.47 15.29 -10.89
CA PRO A 126 -8.86 14.99 -12.25
C PRO A 126 -9.81 13.79 -12.16
N THR A 127 -11.03 14.02 -12.60
CA THR A 127 -12.08 13.02 -12.72
C THR A 127 -11.57 11.76 -13.40
N GLU A 128 -11.61 10.61 -12.70
CA GLU A 128 -12.30 9.41 -13.15
C GLU A 128 -12.03 8.22 -12.22
N GLY A 129 -13.12 7.64 -11.74
CA GLY A 129 -13.17 6.22 -11.45
C GLY A 129 -12.92 5.79 -10.00
N LYS A 130 -14.01 5.64 -9.24
CA LYS A 130 -14.21 4.71 -8.11
C LYS A 130 -13.25 4.80 -6.92
N LYS A 131 -13.84 4.99 -5.73
CA LYS A 131 -13.24 4.66 -4.42
C LYS A 131 -12.52 3.31 -4.49
N GLY A 132 -11.21 3.32 -4.82
CA GLY A 132 -10.35 2.16 -4.71
C GLY A 132 -9.65 2.24 -3.35
N LYS A 133 -9.81 1.21 -2.50
CA LYS A 133 -8.79 0.83 -1.54
C LYS A 133 -7.43 1.06 -2.21
N ASP A 134 -6.45 1.58 -1.46
CA ASP A 134 -5.07 1.65 -1.98
C ASP A 134 -4.67 0.23 -2.42
N ASP A 135 -4.70 -0.03 -3.73
CA ASP A 135 -4.44 -1.34 -4.34
C ASP A 135 -2.96 -1.75 -4.23
N ARG A 136 -2.20 -1.12 -3.31
CA ARG A 136 -0.80 -1.46 -3.05
C ARG A 136 -0.69 -2.44 -1.89
N TYR A 137 0.29 -3.31 -1.98
CA TYR A 137 0.59 -4.32 -0.96
C TYR A 137 2.10 -4.45 -0.73
N PRO A 138 2.52 -4.79 0.50
CA PRO A 138 3.94 -4.93 0.82
C PRO A 138 4.52 -6.24 0.28
N VAL A 139 5.71 -6.14 -0.28
CA VAL A 139 6.56 -7.26 -0.67
C VAL A 139 7.95 -7.12 -0.07
N GLN A 140 8.60 -8.24 0.22
CA GLN A 140 9.97 -8.26 0.72
C GLN A 140 10.97 -8.00 -0.41
N VAL A 141 11.92 -7.10 -0.16
CA VAL A 141 13.08 -6.84 -1.00
C VAL A 141 14.34 -6.82 -0.12
N ASP A 142 15.51 -6.91 -0.72
CA ASP A 142 16.76 -6.75 0.01
C ASP A 142 16.79 -5.39 0.71
N GLY A 143 16.92 -5.42 2.03
CA GLY A 143 16.96 -4.22 2.87
C GLY A 143 15.62 -3.60 3.25
N GLY A 144 14.46 -4.28 3.00
CA GLY A 144 13.18 -3.74 3.48
C GLY A 144 11.92 -4.24 2.80
N LEU A 145 10.92 -3.38 2.77
CA LEU A 145 9.64 -3.62 2.12
C LEU A 145 9.40 -2.62 0.99
N LEU A 146 8.94 -3.13 -0.13
CA LEU A 146 8.47 -2.34 -1.26
C LEU A 146 6.94 -2.45 -1.36
N PHE A 147 6.25 -1.33 -1.57
CA PHE A 147 4.81 -1.34 -1.82
C PHE A 147 4.54 -1.40 -3.32
N LEU A 148 4.07 -2.55 -3.78
CA LEU A 148 3.71 -2.76 -5.17
C LEU A 148 2.23 -2.42 -5.39
N PRO A 149 1.89 -1.59 -6.40
CA PRO A 149 0.51 -1.43 -6.81
C PRO A 149 0.03 -2.70 -7.53
N LEU A 150 -1.19 -3.15 -7.22
CA LEU A 150 -1.80 -4.31 -7.88
C LEU A 150 -1.85 -4.13 -9.40
N THR A 151 -1.98 -2.89 -9.88
CA THR A 151 -1.98 -2.55 -11.30
C THR A 151 -0.71 -2.93 -12.05
N LYS A 152 0.44 -3.00 -11.36
CA LYS A 152 1.70 -3.49 -11.92
C LYS A 152 1.88 -5.01 -11.79
N THR A 153 1.08 -5.65 -10.95
CA THR A 153 1.17 -7.10 -10.72
C THR A 153 0.46 -7.85 -11.84
N THR A 154 1.10 -8.82 -12.41
CA THR A 154 0.50 -9.68 -13.45
C THR A 154 -0.21 -10.89 -12.84
N HIS A 155 0.43 -11.54 -11.87
CA HIS A 155 -0.11 -12.74 -11.22
C HIS A 155 0.53 -12.98 -9.85
N PHE A 156 -0.10 -13.86 -9.06
CA PHE A 156 0.41 -14.40 -7.80
C PHE A 156 0.55 -15.91 -7.92
N LEU A 157 1.64 -16.45 -7.41
CA LEU A 157 1.96 -17.87 -7.37
C LEU A 157 2.14 -18.35 -5.93
N ALA A 158 1.38 -19.36 -5.50
CA ALA A 158 1.58 -20.04 -4.23
C ALA A 158 2.55 -21.20 -4.42
N GLU A 159 3.72 -21.13 -3.81
CA GLU A 159 4.81 -22.10 -3.89
C GLU A 159 5.58 -22.11 -2.57
N ASP A 160 5.99 -23.28 -2.07
CA ASP A 160 6.82 -23.46 -0.88
C ASP A 160 6.29 -22.72 0.36
N GLN A 161 5.00 -22.85 0.65
CA GLN A 161 4.31 -22.21 1.78
C GLN A 161 4.38 -20.67 1.77
N ALA A 162 4.63 -20.07 0.63
CA ALA A 162 4.66 -18.62 0.43
C ALA A 162 3.85 -18.24 -0.82
N VAL A 163 3.40 -17.00 -0.87
CA VAL A 163 2.83 -16.42 -2.07
C VAL A 163 3.80 -15.42 -2.66
N TRP A 164 4.05 -15.57 -3.95
CA TRP A 164 4.93 -14.70 -4.73
C TRP A 164 4.10 -13.84 -5.66
N ALA A 165 4.44 -12.56 -5.73
CA ALA A 165 3.87 -11.61 -6.67
C ALA A 165 4.83 -11.35 -7.83
N PHE A 166 4.30 -11.20 -9.03
CA PHE A 166 5.08 -10.93 -10.23
C PHE A 166 4.70 -9.56 -10.83
N ALA A 167 5.65 -8.63 -10.83
CA ALA A 167 5.52 -7.25 -11.30
C ALA A 167 6.78 -6.79 -12.05
N GLY A 168 7.08 -7.45 -13.19
CA GLY A 168 8.36 -7.35 -13.89
C GLY A 168 9.39 -8.35 -13.35
N GLU A 169 9.50 -8.47 -12.06
CA GLU A 169 10.29 -9.45 -11.33
C GLU A 169 9.45 -10.17 -10.26
N ARG A 170 10.05 -11.11 -9.54
CA ARG A 170 9.39 -11.94 -8.54
C ARG A 170 9.63 -11.37 -7.13
N PHE A 171 8.56 -11.14 -6.38
CA PHE A 171 8.59 -10.62 -5.01
C PHE A 171 7.93 -11.56 -4.03
N ARG A 172 8.53 -11.77 -2.87
CA ARG A 172 7.89 -12.50 -1.79
C ARG A 172 6.88 -11.61 -1.08
N THR A 173 5.64 -12.10 -0.95
CA THR A 173 4.59 -11.39 -0.22
C THR A 173 4.52 -11.83 1.24
N LYS A 174 3.70 -11.17 2.05
CA LYS A 174 3.39 -11.59 3.43
C LYS A 174 2.43 -12.78 3.50
N TRP A 175 1.71 -13.06 2.43
CA TRP A 175 0.67 -14.09 2.42
C TRP A 175 1.25 -15.49 2.27
N ARG A 176 0.55 -16.45 2.85
CA ARG A 176 0.89 -17.88 2.76
C ARG A 176 -0.01 -18.63 1.77
N THR A 177 -1.21 -18.08 1.51
CA THR A 177 -2.21 -18.68 0.64
C THR A 177 -2.77 -17.66 -0.34
N LEU A 178 -3.25 -18.12 -1.50
CA LEU A 178 -3.96 -17.27 -2.45
C LEU A 178 -5.31 -16.79 -1.90
N GLY A 179 -5.93 -17.53 -0.98
CA GLY A 179 -7.15 -17.11 -0.31
C GLY A 179 -6.97 -15.82 0.50
N GLU A 180 -5.81 -15.65 1.13
CA GLU A 180 -5.46 -14.39 1.82
C GLU A 180 -5.31 -13.23 0.84
N VAL A 181 -4.77 -13.46 -0.36
CA VAL A 181 -4.70 -12.43 -1.42
C VAL A 181 -6.10 -12.05 -1.89
N GLU A 182 -6.97 -13.03 -2.14
CA GLU A 182 -8.35 -12.79 -2.56
C GLU A 182 -9.14 -12.04 -1.50
N ALA A 183 -8.96 -12.37 -0.21
CA ALA A 183 -9.58 -11.67 0.90
C ALA A 183 -9.07 -10.23 1.07
N PHE A 184 -7.80 -9.98 0.77
CA PHE A 184 -7.21 -8.65 0.82
C PHE A 184 -7.68 -7.75 -0.34
N PHE A 185 -7.97 -8.33 -1.51
CA PHE A 185 -8.43 -7.63 -2.71
C PHE A 185 -9.82 -8.14 -3.19
N PRO A 186 -10.89 -8.04 -2.40
CA PRO A 186 -12.18 -8.65 -2.72
C PRO A 186 -12.79 -8.14 -4.03
N ASP A 187 -12.58 -6.87 -4.36
CA ASP A 187 -13.20 -6.20 -5.52
C ASP A 187 -12.23 -5.99 -6.69
N SER A 188 -11.02 -6.56 -6.61
CA SER A 188 -9.95 -6.35 -7.59
C SER A 188 -10.18 -7.04 -8.94
N GLY A 189 -11.11 -7.99 -8.97
CA GLY A 189 -11.36 -8.83 -10.14
C GLY A 189 -10.24 -9.82 -10.45
N LEU A 190 -9.35 -10.10 -9.49
CA LEU A 190 -8.38 -11.19 -9.60
C LEU A 190 -9.11 -12.50 -9.93
N LEU A 191 -8.48 -13.35 -10.72
CA LEU A 191 -9.06 -14.60 -11.17
C LEU A 191 -8.14 -15.79 -10.85
N ARG A 192 -8.64 -16.77 -10.10
CA ARG A 192 -7.92 -18.01 -9.86
C ARG A 192 -8.01 -18.91 -11.08
N ILE A 193 -6.90 -19.13 -11.76
CA ILE A 193 -6.82 -20.01 -12.94
C ILE A 193 -6.24 -21.39 -12.63
N HIS A 194 -5.57 -21.53 -11.48
CA HIS A 194 -5.08 -22.80 -10.96
C HIS A 194 -5.10 -22.81 -9.43
N ARG A 195 -5.06 -23.99 -8.79
CA ARG A 195 -5.03 -24.10 -7.32
C ARG A 195 -3.92 -23.26 -6.65
N HIS A 196 -2.82 -23.02 -7.37
CA HIS A 196 -1.67 -22.24 -6.90
C HIS A 196 -1.41 -20.98 -7.73
N LEU A 197 -2.36 -20.57 -8.59
CA LEU A 197 -2.14 -19.44 -9.51
C LEU A 197 -3.36 -18.52 -9.59
N LEU A 198 -3.14 -17.24 -9.27
CA LEU A 198 -4.10 -16.17 -9.30
C LEU A 198 -3.59 -15.09 -10.26
N ILE A 199 -4.37 -14.70 -11.24
CA ILE A 199 -3.96 -13.71 -12.26
C ILE A 199 -4.79 -12.43 -12.16
N ARG A 200 -4.24 -11.34 -12.67
CA ARG A 200 -4.97 -10.12 -12.97
C ARG A 200 -5.43 -10.16 -14.44
N PRO A 201 -6.74 -10.24 -14.73
CA PRO A 201 -7.25 -10.36 -16.12
C PRO A 201 -6.79 -9.25 -17.04
N GLN A 202 -6.62 -8.01 -16.52
CA GLN A 202 -6.14 -6.86 -17.30
C GLN A 202 -4.68 -6.99 -17.76
N ALA A 203 -3.93 -7.93 -17.18
CA ALA A 203 -2.55 -8.21 -17.59
C ALA A 203 -2.46 -9.36 -18.61
N VAL A 204 -3.60 -9.93 -19.03
CA VAL A 204 -3.66 -10.98 -20.03
C VAL A 204 -3.56 -10.36 -21.44
N LEU A 205 -2.58 -10.81 -22.22
CA LEU A 205 -2.40 -10.42 -23.64
C LEU A 205 -3.17 -11.33 -24.58
N GLY A 206 -3.42 -12.57 -24.18
CA GLY A 206 -4.13 -13.54 -25.00
C GLY A 206 -4.17 -14.91 -24.36
N ILE A 207 -4.97 -15.79 -24.96
CA ILE A 207 -5.04 -17.20 -24.59
C ILE A 207 -4.89 -18.07 -25.84
N ARG A 208 -4.29 -19.25 -25.68
CA ARG A 208 -4.22 -20.27 -26.71
C ARG A 208 -4.60 -21.62 -26.14
N SER A 209 -5.29 -22.41 -26.93
CA SER A 209 -5.59 -23.81 -26.59
C SER A 209 -4.49 -24.71 -27.16
N THR A 210 -4.06 -25.67 -26.35
CA THR A 210 -3.05 -26.68 -26.73
C THR A 210 -3.61 -28.09 -26.52
N GLY A 211 -3.06 -29.09 -27.20
CA GLY A 211 -3.46 -30.48 -27.00
C GLY A 211 -4.92 -30.77 -27.35
N GLY A 212 -5.41 -30.32 -28.52
CA GLY A 212 -6.79 -30.56 -28.96
C GLY A 212 -7.86 -29.84 -28.14
N GLY A 213 -7.51 -28.73 -27.51
CA GLY A 213 -8.46 -27.96 -26.66
C GLY A 213 -8.44 -28.33 -25.19
N ALA A 214 -7.65 -29.32 -24.79
CA ALA A 214 -7.64 -29.85 -23.44
C ALA A 214 -6.92 -28.93 -22.42
N ARG A 215 -6.02 -28.05 -22.86
CA ARG A 215 -5.25 -27.11 -22.04
C ARG A 215 -5.35 -25.71 -22.57
N VAL A 216 -5.43 -24.75 -21.68
CA VAL A 216 -5.45 -23.32 -22.01
C VAL A 216 -4.22 -22.65 -21.42
N MET A 217 -3.40 -22.08 -22.30
CA MET A 217 -2.25 -21.26 -21.92
C MET A 217 -2.66 -19.79 -21.97
N VAL A 218 -2.33 -19.07 -20.92
CA VAL A 218 -2.61 -17.64 -20.76
C VAL A 218 -1.31 -16.89 -20.92
N ARG A 219 -1.23 -16.03 -21.92
CA ARG A 219 -0.07 -15.18 -22.14
C ARG A 219 -0.26 -13.87 -21.39
N MET A 220 0.66 -13.59 -20.48
CA MET A 220 0.65 -12.41 -19.64
C MET A 220 1.54 -11.29 -20.20
N ASN A 221 1.32 -10.06 -19.73
CA ASN A 221 2.29 -8.98 -19.89
C ASN A 221 3.67 -9.44 -19.37
N GLY A 222 4.74 -9.12 -20.11
CA GLY A 222 6.09 -9.62 -19.82
C GLY A 222 6.42 -10.95 -20.50
N GLY A 223 5.52 -11.50 -21.35
CA GLY A 223 5.78 -12.68 -22.20
C GLY A 223 5.70 -14.03 -21.48
N ILE A 224 5.27 -14.04 -20.23
CA ILE A 224 5.11 -15.28 -19.44
C ILE A 224 3.86 -16.02 -19.90
N GLU A 225 3.95 -17.34 -20.04
CA GLU A 225 2.80 -18.21 -20.31
C GLU A 225 2.47 -19.04 -19.07
N LEU A 226 1.19 -19.02 -18.68
CA LEU A 226 0.67 -19.69 -17.49
C LEU A 226 -0.41 -20.69 -17.92
N GLU A 227 -0.41 -21.89 -17.34
CA GLU A 227 -1.41 -22.92 -17.65
C GLU A 227 -2.63 -22.75 -16.73
N ALA A 228 -3.82 -22.64 -17.34
CA ALA A 228 -5.08 -22.64 -16.61
C ALA A 228 -5.60 -24.07 -16.43
N SER A 229 -6.12 -24.37 -15.22
CA SER A 229 -6.78 -25.63 -14.97
C SER A 229 -8.05 -25.79 -15.82
N ARG A 230 -8.44 -27.02 -16.11
CA ARG A 230 -9.67 -27.32 -16.90
C ARG A 230 -10.91 -26.69 -16.26
N GLY A 231 -11.03 -26.74 -14.94
CA GLY A 231 -12.16 -26.17 -14.20
C GLY A 231 -12.22 -24.64 -14.20
N ALA A 232 -11.08 -23.97 -14.34
CA ALA A 232 -11.00 -22.50 -14.37
C ALA A 232 -11.19 -21.92 -15.78
N THR A 233 -11.01 -22.73 -16.82
CA THR A 233 -11.08 -22.30 -18.22
C THR A 233 -12.42 -21.61 -18.61
N PRO A 234 -13.61 -22.08 -18.20
CA PRO A 234 -14.87 -21.40 -18.51
C PRO A 234 -14.94 -19.99 -17.89
N SER A 235 -14.58 -19.86 -16.60
CA SER A 235 -14.56 -18.58 -15.89
C SER A 235 -13.56 -17.60 -16.49
N LEU A 236 -12.39 -18.09 -16.89
CA LEU A 236 -11.37 -17.30 -17.59
C LEU A 236 -11.89 -16.76 -18.92
N LYS A 237 -12.48 -17.61 -19.77
CA LYS A 237 -13.03 -17.19 -21.07
C LYS A 237 -14.15 -16.17 -20.92
N ARG A 238 -15.07 -16.37 -19.95
CA ARG A 238 -16.15 -15.43 -19.64
C ARG A 238 -15.59 -14.08 -19.20
N ARG A 239 -14.62 -14.09 -18.29
CA ARG A 239 -13.99 -12.85 -17.76
C ARG A 239 -13.24 -12.05 -18.82
N LEU A 240 -12.72 -12.72 -19.85
CA LEU A 240 -12.03 -12.11 -20.98
C LEU A 240 -12.99 -11.75 -22.14
N GLY A 241 -14.29 -11.95 -21.99
CA GLY A 241 -15.29 -11.64 -23.05
C GLY A 241 -15.20 -12.55 -24.27
N LEU A 242 -14.65 -13.76 -24.12
CA LEU A 242 -14.44 -14.71 -25.22
C LEU A 242 -15.58 -15.73 -25.37
N VAL A 243 -16.59 -15.67 -24.53
CA VAL A 243 -17.82 -16.46 -24.59
C VAL A 243 -18.96 -15.45 -24.45
N MET A 244 -19.78 -15.32 -25.48
CA MET A 244 -21.08 -14.68 -25.40
C MET A 244 -22.06 -15.67 -24.76
N GLU A 245 -22.93 -15.17 -23.88
CA GLU A 245 -24.04 -15.95 -23.31
C GLU A 245 -24.98 -16.49 -24.38
#